data_02b760d047da44d59d08a83e2f5d87fb
#
_entry.id   02b760d047da44d59d08a83e2f5d87fb
#
_cell.length_a   1.000
_cell.length_b   1.000
_cell.length_c   1.000
_cell.angle_alpha   90.00
_cell.angle_beta   90.00
_cell.angle_gamma   90.00
#
_symmetry.space_group_name_H-M   'P 1'
#
loop_
_entity.id
_entity.type
_entity.pdbx_description
1 polymer ?
#
loop_
_entity_poly.entity_id
_entity_poly.type
_entity_poly.pdbx_seq_one_letter_code
_entity_poly.pdbx_strand_id
1 'polypeptide(L)'
;MGLFGGRGASGGMKPGFRDLKWGDGPGPRMEVLDEQAEAKFCWIANDDLTWGGAPVDKIIYEFWGNRFAEVVIEMPPTSADRVLKDLHAGWGKPEQPNKFIEDFVWQNKAVGPEATTAIFSRNPNTRAATLRILSGYIQTKKLLVRGRPPAR
;
A
#
# COMPACT_ATOMS: atom_id res chain seq x y z
N MET A 1 12.84 16.59 -15.78
CA MET A 1 12.40 16.45 -15.50
C MET A 1 12.02 16.59 -14.84
N GLY A 2 11.82 16.67 -14.56
CA GLY A 2 11.54 16.63 -13.83
C GLY A 2 10.76 16.81 -13.58
N LEU A 3 10.84 16.89 -14.04
CA LEU A 3 10.04 16.93 -13.79
C LEU A 3 9.25 16.60 -12.95
N PHE A 4 9.20 16.31 -12.68
CA PHE A 4 8.39 15.91 -11.81
C PHE A 4 8.56 16.17 -10.47
N GLY A 5 9.61 16.36 -10.08
CA GLY A 5 9.91 16.59 -8.76
C GLY A 5 9.08 17.60 -8.10
N GLY A 6 8.85 18.68 -8.63
CA GLY A 6 8.10 19.71 -7.96
C GLY A 6 6.61 19.51 -7.81
N ARG A 7 6.12 18.40 -8.20
CA ARG A 7 4.76 18.28 -8.25
C ARG A 7 4.13 17.90 -7.04
N GLY A 8 3.91 18.20 -6.17
CA GLY A 8 3.22 17.87 -4.99
C GLY A 8 3.23 16.42 -4.62
N ALA A 9 2.75 16.11 -3.47
CA ALA A 9 2.90 14.84 -2.81
C ALA A 9 2.38 13.65 -3.57
N SER A 10 1.50 13.82 -4.51
CA SER A 10 0.91 12.70 -5.22
C SER A 10 1.39 12.58 -6.64
N GLY A 11 2.40 13.37 -7.04
CA GLY A 11 2.78 13.47 -8.43
C GLY A 11 3.23 12.18 -9.09
N GLY A 12 3.90 11.29 -8.36
CA GLY A 12 4.38 10.05 -8.90
C GLY A 12 3.57 8.83 -8.53
N MET A 13 2.46 9.02 -7.84
CA MET A 13 1.70 7.93 -7.27
C MET A 13 0.64 7.42 -8.24
N LYS A 14 0.83 6.23 -8.75
CA LYS A 14 -0.11 5.62 -9.69
C LYS A 14 -1.07 4.67 -8.97
N PRO A 15 -2.26 4.41 -9.52
CA PRO A 15 -3.17 3.43 -8.94
C PRO A 15 -2.61 2.02 -9.03
N GLY A 16 -2.74 1.27 -7.94
CA GLY A 16 -2.29 -0.12 -7.92
C GLY A 16 -0.86 -0.30 -7.46
N PHE A 17 -0.30 -1.45 -7.79
CA PHE A 17 1.06 -1.79 -7.40
C PHE A 17 1.67 -2.70 -8.45
N ARG A 18 2.83 -2.31 -8.98
CA ARG A 18 3.50 -3.03 -10.08
C ARG A 18 2.52 -3.15 -11.26
N ASP A 19 2.29 -4.35 -11.73
CA ASP A 19 1.41 -4.58 -12.89
C ASP A 19 -0.07 -4.72 -12.51
N LEU A 20 -0.38 -4.70 -11.21
CA LEU A 20 -1.75 -4.84 -10.73
C LEU A 20 -2.40 -3.47 -10.58
N LYS A 21 -3.60 -3.36 -11.11
CA LYS A 21 -4.44 -2.19 -10.91
C LYS A 21 -5.49 -2.51 -9.86
N TRP A 22 -5.97 -1.49 -9.16
CA TRP A 22 -7.05 -1.71 -8.20
C TRP A 22 -8.23 -2.37 -8.89
N GLY A 23 -8.73 -3.42 -8.28
CA GLY A 23 -9.85 -4.18 -8.82
C GLY A 23 -9.47 -5.39 -9.65
N ASP A 24 -8.21 -5.55 -10.02
CA ASP A 24 -7.77 -6.74 -10.75
C ASP A 24 -7.95 -7.99 -9.89
N GLY A 25 -8.19 -9.12 -10.54
CA GLY A 25 -8.22 -10.41 -9.87
C GLY A 25 -6.83 -10.92 -9.54
N PRO A 26 -6.73 -11.97 -8.69
CA PRO A 26 -5.44 -12.59 -8.39
C PRO A 26 -4.78 -13.12 -9.65
N GLY A 27 -3.48 -12.89 -9.75
CA GLY A 27 -2.71 -13.41 -10.88
C GLY A 27 -2.41 -14.89 -10.73
N PRO A 28 -1.97 -15.53 -11.82
CA PRO A 28 -1.75 -16.99 -11.82
C PRO A 28 -0.61 -17.45 -10.93
N ARG A 29 0.30 -16.55 -10.58
CA ARG A 29 1.43 -16.88 -9.70
C ARG A 29 1.12 -16.67 -8.23
N MET A 30 -0.06 -16.19 -7.90
CA MET A 30 -0.42 -15.89 -6.53
C MET A 30 -0.95 -17.11 -5.80
N GLU A 31 -0.50 -17.26 -4.56
CA GLU A 31 -0.94 -18.32 -3.67
C GLU A 31 -1.64 -17.68 -2.49
N VAL A 32 -2.74 -18.28 -2.08
CA VAL A 32 -3.52 -17.76 -0.94
C VAL A 32 -2.86 -18.21 0.34
N LEU A 33 -2.51 -17.26 1.20
CA LEU A 33 -1.97 -17.53 2.54
C LEU A 33 -3.08 -17.63 3.57
N ASP A 34 -4.12 -16.82 3.42
CA ASP A 34 -5.20 -16.75 4.38
C ASP A 34 -6.44 -16.18 3.71
N GLU A 35 -7.61 -16.57 4.22
CA GLU A 35 -8.89 -16.05 3.77
C GLU A 35 -9.72 -15.69 5.00
N GLN A 36 -10.28 -14.49 4.99
CA GLN A 36 -11.13 -14.03 6.08
C GLN A 36 -12.34 -13.34 5.46
N ALA A 37 -13.53 -13.96 5.58
CA ALA A 37 -14.74 -13.45 4.97
C ALA A 37 -14.51 -13.21 3.46
N GLU A 38 -14.56 -11.98 3.00
CA GLU A 38 -14.38 -11.67 1.58
C GLU A 38 -12.95 -11.34 1.21
N ALA A 39 -12.05 -11.30 2.17
CA ALA A 39 -10.65 -10.94 1.93
C ALA A 39 -9.80 -12.18 1.73
N LYS A 40 -8.94 -12.12 0.71
CA LYS A 40 -7.89 -13.10 0.48
C LYS A 40 -6.55 -12.41 0.58
N PHE A 41 -5.66 -13.00 1.34
CA PHE A 41 -4.29 -12.50 1.48
C PHE A 41 -3.38 -13.44 0.71
N CYS A 42 -2.71 -12.92 -0.29
CA CYS A 42 -1.93 -13.72 -1.22
C CYS A 42 -0.47 -13.30 -1.21
N TRP A 43 0.39 -14.20 -1.63
CA TRP A 43 1.79 -13.90 -1.88
C TRP A 43 2.18 -14.51 -3.23
N ILE A 44 3.34 -14.12 -3.72
CA ILE A 44 3.89 -14.68 -4.94
C ILE A 44 5.17 -15.41 -4.56
N ALA A 45 5.23 -16.72 -4.84
CA ALA A 45 6.45 -17.49 -4.62
C ALA A 45 7.54 -16.92 -5.56
N ASN A 46 8.73 -16.71 -5.03
CA ASN A 46 9.84 -16.10 -5.77
C ASN A 46 9.55 -14.66 -6.24
N ASP A 47 8.76 -13.93 -5.45
CA ASP A 47 8.52 -12.52 -5.73
C ASP A 47 9.82 -11.73 -5.63
N ASP A 48 9.86 -10.60 -6.32
CA ASP A 48 10.95 -9.65 -6.18
C ASP A 48 10.75 -8.90 -4.86
N LEU A 49 11.47 -9.34 -3.82
CA LEU A 49 11.36 -8.74 -2.49
C LEU A 49 12.29 -7.54 -2.37
N THR A 50 12.05 -6.54 -3.21
CA THR A 50 12.78 -5.27 -3.15
C THR A 50 11.84 -4.09 -3.39
N TRP A 51 12.23 -2.94 -2.88
CA TRP A 51 11.64 -1.65 -3.21
C TRP A 51 12.77 -0.72 -3.61
N GLY A 52 12.81 -0.33 -4.89
CA GLY A 52 13.87 0.55 -5.37
C GLY A 52 15.27 -0.02 -5.11
N GLY A 53 15.42 -1.32 -5.15
CA GLY A 53 16.68 -2.01 -4.84
C GLY A 53 16.90 -2.27 -3.36
N ALA A 54 16.09 -1.72 -2.46
CA ALA A 54 16.21 -2.01 -1.03
C ALA A 54 15.50 -3.33 -0.70
N PRO A 55 16.14 -4.26 0.01
CA PRO A 55 15.49 -5.54 0.33
C PRO A 55 14.32 -5.34 1.29
N VAL A 56 13.23 -6.06 1.04
CA VAL A 56 12.08 -6.10 1.94
C VAL A 56 11.86 -7.53 2.40
N ASP A 57 11.16 -7.70 3.52
CA ASP A 57 10.99 -9.02 4.12
C ASP A 57 9.80 -9.76 3.53
N LYS A 58 8.74 -9.02 3.19
CA LYS A 58 7.49 -9.64 2.83
C LYS A 58 6.64 -8.69 2.00
N ILE A 59 5.96 -9.22 0.99
CA ILE A 59 4.96 -8.49 0.20
C ILE A 59 3.70 -9.33 0.18
N ILE A 60 2.63 -8.81 0.77
CA ILE A 60 1.32 -9.48 0.84
C ILE A 60 0.32 -8.67 0.03
N TYR A 61 -0.41 -9.35 -0.84
CA TYR A 61 -1.43 -8.76 -1.69
C TYR A 61 -2.79 -9.12 -1.14
N GLU A 62 -3.61 -8.13 -0.86
CA GLU A 62 -4.98 -8.37 -0.39
C GLU A 62 -5.96 -8.16 -1.53
N PHE A 63 -6.84 -9.14 -1.72
CA PHE A 63 -7.97 -9.07 -2.64
C PHE A 63 -9.25 -9.15 -1.83
N TRP A 64 -10.11 -8.17 -2.01
CA TRP A 64 -11.42 -8.13 -1.35
C TRP A 64 -12.49 -8.36 -2.41
N GLY A 65 -13.29 -9.43 -2.24
CA GLY A 65 -14.24 -9.86 -3.26
C GLY A 65 -13.52 -10.18 -4.57
N ASN A 66 -12.34 -10.78 -4.50
CA ASN A 66 -11.47 -11.10 -5.64
C ASN A 66 -10.97 -9.86 -6.42
N ARG A 67 -10.96 -8.68 -5.79
CA ARG A 67 -10.46 -7.45 -6.40
C ARG A 67 -9.26 -6.94 -5.61
N PHE A 68 -8.19 -6.64 -6.32
CA PHE A 68 -6.98 -6.13 -5.68
C PHE A 68 -7.29 -4.85 -4.91
N ALA A 69 -7.04 -4.88 -3.61
CA ALA A 69 -7.45 -3.82 -2.70
C ALA A 69 -6.29 -3.17 -1.96
N GLU A 70 -5.25 -3.92 -1.69
CA GLU A 70 -4.15 -3.41 -0.86
C GLU A 70 -2.91 -4.28 -1.03
N VAL A 71 -1.74 -3.68 -0.94
CA VAL A 71 -0.48 -4.40 -0.77
C VAL A 71 0.16 -3.94 0.53
N VAL A 72 0.71 -4.90 1.28
CA VAL A 72 1.42 -4.63 2.53
C VAL A 72 2.86 -5.10 2.36
N ILE A 73 3.80 -4.21 2.58
CA ILE A 73 5.22 -4.47 2.42
C ILE A 73 5.89 -4.27 3.77
N GLU A 74 6.50 -5.34 4.29
CA GLU A 74 7.22 -5.28 5.55
C GLU A 74 8.72 -5.26 5.26
N MET A 75 9.44 -4.41 5.96
CA MET A 75 10.85 -4.21 5.68
C MET A 75 11.68 -4.08 6.96
N PRO A 76 12.95 -4.52 6.90
CA PRO A 76 13.83 -4.39 8.05
C PRO A 76 14.26 -2.94 8.27
N PRO A 77 14.78 -2.62 9.47
CA PRO A 77 15.26 -1.26 9.75
C PRO A 77 16.30 -0.76 8.75
N THR A 78 17.14 -1.67 8.25
CA THR A 78 18.20 -1.30 7.30
C THR A 78 17.66 -0.79 5.97
N SER A 79 16.44 -1.18 5.60
CA SER A 79 15.81 -0.71 4.37
C SER A 79 14.85 0.44 4.59
N ALA A 80 14.34 0.59 5.82
CA ALA A 80 13.26 1.54 6.10
C ALA A 80 13.63 2.98 5.76
N ASP A 81 14.81 3.44 6.13
CA ASP A 81 15.23 4.82 5.84
C ASP A 81 15.37 5.06 4.35
N ARG A 82 15.93 4.09 3.64
CA ARG A 82 16.12 4.20 2.20
C ARG A 82 14.79 4.22 1.47
N VAL A 83 13.87 3.35 1.88
CA VAL A 83 12.52 3.31 1.30
C VAL A 83 11.81 4.62 1.55
N LEU A 84 11.84 5.13 2.80
CA LEU A 84 11.19 6.39 3.13
C LEU A 84 11.75 7.53 2.29
N LYS A 85 13.06 7.59 2.12
CA LYS A 85 13.69 8.61 1.29
C LYS A 85 13.24 8.51 -0.17
N ASP A 86 13.12 7.29 -0.67
CA ASP A 86 12.65 7.03 -2.03
C ASP A 86 11.20 7.48 -2.20
N LEU A 87 10.35 7.24 -1.20
CA LEU A 87 8.97 7.68 -1.24
C LEU A 87 8.86 9.20 -1.25
N HIS A 88 9.66 9.90 -0.44
CA HIS A 88 9.71 11.37 -0.49
C HIS A 88 10.14 11.87 -1.87
N ALA A 89 11.12 11.24 -2.47
CA ALA A 89 11.60 11.64 -3.78
C ALA A 89 10.55 11.39 -4.87
N GLY A 90 9.84 10.26 -4.79
CA GLY A 90 8.88 9.89 -5.81
C GLY A 90 7.50 10.48 -5.61
N TRP A 91 7.04 10.58 -4.37
CA TRP A 91 5.68 11.00 -4.05
C TRP A 91 5.58 12.37 -3.39
N GLY A 92 6.71 12.95 -3.03
CA GLY A 92 6.74 14.26 -2.40
C GLY A 92 6.58 14.20 -0.89
N LYS A 93 6.20 15.32 -0.31
CA LYS A 93 6.09 15.45 1.14
C LYS A 93 4.80 14.78 1.62
N PRO A 94 4.89 13.85 2.59
CA PRO A 94 3.70 13.23 3.15
C PRO A 94 3.03 14.11 4.19
N GLU A 95 1.82 13.71 4.58
CA GLU A 95 1.21 14.20 5.80
C GLU A 95 1.69 13.32 6.95
N GLN A 96 1.89 13.95 8.10
CA GLN A 96 2.23 13.25 9.34
C GLN A 96 1.24 13.71 10.41
N PRO A 97 0.13 12.99 10.57
CA PRO A 97 -0.95 13.44 11.46
C PRO A 97 -0.50 13.66 12.91
N ASN A 98 0.44 12.84 13.38
CA ASN A 98 1.02 13.02 14.71
C ASN A 98 2.53 13.11 14.56
N LYS A 99 3.08 14.30 14.84
CA LYS A 99 4.51 14.55 14.63
C LYS A 99 5.43 13.72 15.53
N PHE A 100 4.89 13.08 16.54
CA PHE A 100 5.66 12.23 17.44
C PHE A 100 5.67 10.75 17.00
N ILE A 101 4.91 10.41 15.99
CA ILE A 101 4.79 9.05 15.49
C ILE A 101 5.19 9.04 14.01
N GLU A 102 6.03 8.09 13.65
CA GLU A 102 6.48 7.96 12.26
C GLU A 102 5.45 7.21 11.42
N ASP A 103 4.28 7.81 11.27
CA ASP A 103 3.24 7.38 10.35
C ASP A 103 3.11 8.47 9.29
N PHE A 104 3.48 8.15 8.07
CA PHE A 104 3.46 9.11 6.96
C PHE A 104 2.43 8.66 5.92
N VAL A 105 1.63 9.61 5.46
CA VAL A 105 0.52 9.33 4.55
C VAL A 105 0.67 10.13 3.27
N TRP A 106 0.54 9.44 2.16
CA TRP A 106 0.46 10.05 0.83
C TRP A 106 -0.87 9.65 0.20
N GLN A 107 -1.47 10.56 -0.56
CA GLN A 107 -2.68 10.28 -1.31
C GLN A 107 -2.52 10.89 -2.68
N ASN A 108 -2.92 10.17 -3.73
CA ASN A 108 -3.04 10.80 -5.02
C ASN A 108 -4.31 11.66 -5.03
N LYS A 109 -4.44 12.54 -6.01
CA LYS A 109 -5.60 13.44 -6.10
C LYS A 109 -6.73 12.85 -6.93
N ALA A 110 -6.62 11.58 -7.29
CA ALA A 110 -7.65 10.91 -8.05
C ALA A 110 -8.87 10.62 -7.18
N VAL A 111 -10.01 10.52 -7.82
CA VAL A 111 -11.27 10.15 -7.17
C VAL A 111 -11.77 8.86 -7.82
N GLY A 112 -12.63 8.15 -7.10
CA GLY A 112 -13.21 6.90 -7.60
C GLY A 112 -12.19 5.77 -7.66
N PRO A 113 -12.28 4.91 -8.67
CA PRO A 113 -11.49 3.67 -8.71
C PRO A 113 -9.98 3.84 -8.72
N GLU A 114 -9.49 5.03 -9.06
CA GLU A 114 -8.05 5.28 -9.10
C GLU A 114 -7.51 5.90 -7.82
N ALA A 115 -8.36 6.21 -6.86
CA ALA A 115 -7.93 6.81 -5.61
C ALA A 115 -6.99 5.86 -4.85
N THR A 116 -5.83 6.38 -4.45
CA THR A 116 -4.77 5.58 -3.83
C THR A 116 -4.25 6.30 -2.60
N THR A 117 -4.08 5.53 -1.52
CA THR A 117 -3.47 6.01 -0.28
C THR A 117 -2.28 5.11 0.04
N ALA A 118 -1.20 5.70 0.51
CA ALA A 118 -0.07 4.94 1.01
C ALA A 118 0.25 5.39 2.42
N ILE A 119 0.56 4.44 3.29
CA ILE A 119 0.88 4.69 4.69
C ILE A 119 2.20 3.98 5.01
N PHE A 120 3.21 4.74 5.41
CA PHE A 120 4.47 4.19 5.89
C PHE A 120 4.47 4.35 7.41
N SER A 121 4.59 3.23 8.12
CA SER A 121 4.58 3.21 9.58
C SER A 121 5.83 2.56 10.09
N ARG A 122 6.54 3.23 11.00
CA ARG A 122 7.75 2.69 11.59
C ARG A 122 7.52 2.32 13.04
N ASN A 123 7.91 1.09 13.39
CA ASN A 123 7.84 0.63 14.76
C ASN A 123 8.92 1.36 15.58
N PRO A 124 8.56 2.07 16.65
CA PRO A 124 9.54 2.85 17.41
C PRO A 124 10.55 2.00 18.18
N ASN A 125 10.21 0.75 18.45
CA ASN A 125 11.09 -0.13 19.22
C ASN A 125 12.04 -0.91 18.32
N THR A 126 11.53 -1.54 17.27
CA THR A 126 12.34 -2.36 16.37
C THR A 126 12.94 -1.57 15.24
N ARG A 127 12.38 -0.41 14.92
CA ARG A 127 12.72 0.44 13.78
C ARG A 127 12.39 -0.18 12.43
N ALA A 128 11.80 -1.37 12.42
CA ALA A 128 11.25 -1.97 11.21
C ALA A 128 10.05 -1.14 10.72
N ALA A 129 9.73 -1.23 9.45
CA ALA A 129 8.64 -0.45 8.89
C ALA A 129 7.70 -1.30 8.06
N THR A 130 6.49 -0.80 7.91
CA THR A 130 5.46 -1.37 7.04
C THR A 130 4.97 -0.28 6.11
N LEU A 131 4.95 -0.58 4.82
CA LEU A 131 4.35 0.30 3.82
C LEU A 131 3.08 -0.37 3.32
N ARG A 132 1.95 0.33 3.45
CA ARG A 132 0.67 -0.14 2.93
C ARG A 132 0.27 0.79 1.80
N ILE A 133 -0.07 0.21 0.65
CA ILE A 133 -0.61 0.96 -0.48
C ILE A 133 -1.99 0.38 -0.75
N LEU A 134 -3.01 1.22 -0.72
CA LEU A 134 -4.38 0.73 -0.75
C LEU A 134 -5.28 1.55 -1.65
N SER A 135 -6.32 0.88 -2.15
CA SER A 135 -7.37 1.50 -2.94
C SER A 135 -8.33 2.24 -2.02
N GLY A 136 -8.41 3.56 -2.15
CA GLY A 136 -9.38 4.35 -1.39
C GLY A 136 -10.80 3.94 -1.70
N TYR A 137 -11.08 3.63 -2.94
CA TYR A 137 -12.42 3.23 -3.38
C TYR A 137 -12.87 1.90 -2.74
N ILE A 138 -12.01 0.88 -2.79
CA ILE A 138 -12.36 -0.42 -2.22
C ILE A 138 -12.42 -0.34 -0.69
N GLN A 139 -11.52 0.42 -0.05
CA GLN A 139 -11.57 0.60 1.40
C GLN A 139 -12.88 1.26 1.83
N THR A 140 -13.36 2.24 1.07
CA THR A 140 -14.65 2.86 1.35
C THR A 140 -15.78 1.83 1.23
N LYS A 141 -15.75 0.99 0.22
CA LYS A 141 -16.75 -0.07 0.07
C LYS A 141 -16.72 -1.06 1.24
N LYS A 142 -15.54 -1.43 1.72
CA LYS A 142 -15.41 -2.28 2.89
C LYS A 142 -16.08 -1.65 4.11
N LEU A 143 -15.86 -0.36 4.33
CA LEU A 143 -16.47 0.35 5.44
C LEU A 143 -18.00 0.37 5.35
N LEU A 144 -18.52 0.58 4.16
CA LEU A 144 -19.96 0.56 3.94
C LEU A 144 -20.57 -0.81 4.25
N VAL A 145 -19.90 -1.88 3.86
CA VAL A 145 -20.37 -3.23 4.17
C VAL A 145 -20.33 -3.48 5.67
N ARG A 146 -19.23 -3.11 6.34
CA ARG A 146 -19.09 -3.31 7.78
C ARG A 146 -20.08 -2.49 8.58
N GLY A 147 -20.47 -1.32 8.08
CA GLY A 147 -21.40 -0.45 8.76
C GLY A 147 -22.86 -0.86 8.60
N ARG A 148 -23.16 -1.88 7.80
CA ARG A 148 -24.53 -2.33 7.65
C ARG A 148 -24.98 -3.13 8.85
N PRO A 149 -26.23 -2.94 9.30
CA PRO A 149 -26.77 -3.84 10.31
C PRO A 149 -26.79 -5.27 9.80
N PRO A 150 -26.65 -6.25 10.70
CA PRO A 150 -26.76 -7.65 10.27
C PRO A 150 -28.12 -7.91 9.61
N ALA A 151 -28.12 -8.80 8.63
CA ALA A 151 -29.36 -9.22 8.01
C ALA A 151 -30.22 -9.95 9.03
N ARG A 152 -31.51 -9.80 8.93
CA ARG A 152 -32.45 -10.41 9.87
C ARG A 152 -33.36 -11.40 9.21
#